data_1759e054558e658a218b00e158cfe34e
#
_entry.id   1759e054558e658a218b00e158cfe34e
#
_cell.length_a   1.000
_cell.length_b   1.000
_cell.length_c   1.000
_cell.angle_alpha   90.00
_cell.angle_beta   90.00
_cell.angle_gamma   90.00
#
_symmetry.space_group_name_H-M   'P 1'
#
loop_
_entity.id
_entity.type
_entity.pdbx_description
1 polymer ?
#
loop_
_entity_poly.entity_id
_entity_poly.type
_entity_poly.pdbx_seq_one_letter_code
_entity_poly.pdbx_strand_id
1 'polypeptide(L)'
;IAVDNYFVNRVDSPRDENGNYDYEALNCIDVKQFNEDMEALLAGKRVELPVYNFVKGEREYKGDFLQLGAEDILVIEGIHCLNDDLSYSLPRDKKFKIYISALTQLNIDDHNRVPTTDGRLVRRMVRDARTRGASAQDTIRMWDSVRRGEERNIFPYQEEADAMFNSAFLYELSVLKQYAEPILYSVPRDSAEYN
;
A
#
# COMPACT_ATOMS: atom_id res chain seq x y z
N ILE A 1 -1.79 11.77 4.72
CA ILE A 1 -0.37 11.48 4.38
C ILE A 1 -0.28 10.03 3.96
N ALA A 2 0.33 9.76 2.79
CA ALA A 2 0.68 8.42 2.36
C ALA A 2 2.04 8.02 2.93
N VAL A 3 2.12 6.90 3.64
CA VAL A 3 3.39 6.36 4.18
C VAL A 3 4.34 5.98 3.05
N ASP A 4 3.81 5.60 1.89
CA ASP A 4 4.60 5.31 0.68
C ASP A 4 5.51 6.49 0.25
N ASN A 5 5.18 7.72 0.63
CA ASN A 5 6.04 8.87 0.36
C ASN A 5 7.36 8.87 1.17
N TYR A 6 7.42 8.06 2.23
CA TYR A 6 8.61 7.91 3.08
C TYR A 6 9.48 6.72 2.68
N PHE A 7 9.23 6.08 1.54
CA PHE A 7 10.15 5.04 1.04
C PHE A 7 11.58 5.57 0.95
N VAL A 8 12.53 4.74 1.33
CA VAL A 8 13.96 4.95 0.99
C VAL A 8 14.14 4.84 -0.52
N ASN A 9 15.24 5.35 -1.07
CA ASN A 9 15.48 5.18 -2.50
C ASN A 9 15.53 3.68 -2.85
N ARG A 10 15.07 3.33 -4.04
CA ARG A 10 14.96 1.92 -4.49
C ARG A 10 16.24 1.14 -4.31
N VAL A 11 17.38 1.77 -4.57
CA VAL A 11 18.70 1.14 -4.44
C VAL A 11 19.05 0.76 -3.00
N ASP A 12 18.48 1.46 -2.02
CA ASP A 12 18.69 1.27 -0.59
C ASP A 12 17.64 0.34 0.05
N SER A 13 16.64 -0.12 -0.74
CA SER A 13 15.60 -1.02 -0.25
C SER A 13 16.20 -2.36 0.20
N PRO A 14 15.66 -2.96 1.29
CA PRO A 14 16.09 -4.25 1.78
C PRO A 14 15.87 -5.35 0.74
N ARG A 15 16.59 -6.45 0.89
CA ARG A 15 16.47 -7.62 0.01
C ARG A 15 15.97 -8.82 0.80
N ASP A 16 15.19 -9.66 0.14
CA ASP A 16 14.72 -10.94 0.67
C ASP A 16 15.85 -11.98 0.67
N GLU A 17 15.56 -13.18 1.17
CA GLU A 17 16.50 -14.32 1.24
C GLU A 17 17.01 -14.77 -0.14
N ASN A 18 16.28 -14.42 -1.21
CA ASN A 18 16.65 -14.75 -2.59
C ASN A 18 17.42 -13.61 -3.28
N GLY A 19 17.69 -12.51 -2.57
CA GLY A 19 18.38 -11.34 -3.09
C GLY A 19 17.50 -10.37 -3.88
N ASN A 20 16.19 -10.59 -3.96
CA ASN A 20 15.24 -9.67 -4.57
C ASN A 20 14.88 -8.53 -3.61
N TYR A 21 14.51 -7.37 -4.14
CA TYR A 21 14.01 -6.29 -3.31
C TYR A 21 12.71 -6.69 -2.59
N ASP A 22 12.68 -6.51 -1.26
CA ASP A 22 11.49 -6.71 -0.43
C ASP A 22 10.81 -5.37 -0.14
N TYR A 23 10.02 -4.90 -1.09
CA TYR A 23 9.33 -3.60 -0.99
C TYR A 23 8.20 -3.56 0.04
N GLU A 24 7.80 -4.71 0.55
CA GLU A 24 6.73 -4.81 1.57
C GLU A 24 7.29 -4.80 3.00
N ALA A 25 8.61 -4.78 3.17
CA ALA A 25 9.25 -4.71 4.48
C ALA A 25 9.13 -3.31 5.10
N LEU A 26 8.94 -3.23 6.42
CA LEU A 26 8.88 -1.95 7.15
C LEU A 26 10.16 -1.12 6.93
N ASN A 27 11.31 -1.76 6.79
CA ASN A 27 12.60 -1.10 6.56
C ASN A 27 12.71 -0.43 5.17
N CYS A 28 11.72 -0.61 4.28
CA CYS A 28 11.59 0.20 3.08
C CYS A 28 11.17 1.63 3.38
N ILE A 29 10.60 1.86 4.56
CA ILE A 29 10.16 3.17 5.03
C ILE A 29 11.28 3.79 5.87
N ASP A 30 11.55 5.07 5.67
CA ASP A 30 12.36 5.88 6.57
C ASP A 30 11.52 6.20 7.83
N VAL A 31 11.42 5.19 8.70
CA VAL A 31 10.58 5.24 9.90
C VAL A 31 11.02 6.38 10.83
N LYS A 32 12.33 6.70 10.84
CA LYS A 32 12.84 7.79 11.66
C LYS A 32 12.32 9.14 11.17
N GLN A 33 12.50 9.44 9.88
CA GLN A 33 12.01 10.69 9.29
C GLN A 33 10.50 10.80 9.40
N PHE A 34 9.79 9.68 9.18
CA PHE A 34 8.33 9.65 9.37
C PHE A 34 7.93 10.09 10.78
N ASN A 35 8.54 9.53 11.82
CA ASN A 35 8.22 9.90 13.20
C ASN A 35 8.59 11.35 13.54
N GLU A 36 9.75 11.84 13.10
CA GLU A 36 10.17 13.23 13.28
C GLU A 36 9.17 14.20 12.65
N ASP A 37 8.69 13.93 11.45
CA ASP A 37 7.70 14.76 10.75
C ASP A 37 6.33 14.72 11.46
N MET A 38 5.88 13.53 11.89
CA MET A 38 4.60 13.39 12.60
C MET A 38 4.61 14.12 13.94
N GLU A 39 5.69 14.01 14.72
CA GLU A 39 5.85 14.77 15.97
C GLU A 39 5.84 16.26 15.72
N ALA A 40 6.53 16.74 14.69
CA ALA A 40 6.57 18.15 14.34
C ALA A 40 5.18 18.66 13.93
N LEU A 41 4.43 17.90 13.13
CA LEU A 41 3.06 18.24 12.74
C LEU A 41 2.12 18.30 13.96
N LEU A 42 2.17 17.31 14.84
CA LEU A 42 1.36 17.29 16.07
C LEU A 42 1.72 18.43 17.02
N ALA A 43 2.95 18.93 16.96
CA ALA A 43 3.38 20.12 17.68
C ALA A 43 2.98 21.44 16.98
N GLY A 44 2.20 21.39 15.88
CA GLY A 44 1.75 22.56 15.10
C GLY A 44 2.85 23.22 14.26
N LYS A 45 3.98 22.54 14.05
CA LYS A 45 5.06 23.05 13.20
C LYS A 45 4.72 22.83 11.71
N ARG A 46 5.28 23.70 10.87
CA ARG A 46 5.21 23.55 9.41
C ARG A 46 6.29 22.57 8.96
N VAL A 47 5.88 21.51 8.25
CA VAL A 47 6.76 20.43 7.75
C VAL A 47 6.66 20.34 6.25
N GLU A 48 7.78 20.23 5.56
CA GLU A 48 7.82 19.88 4.14
C GLU A 48 7.68 18.36 3.99
N LEU A 49 6.60 17.92 3.31
CA LEU A 49 6.34 16.50 3.13
C LEU A 49 7.10 15.95 1.91
N PRO A 50 7.71 14.76 2.04
CA PRO A 50 8.31 14.08 0.90
C PRO A 50 7.24 13.57 -0.08
N VAL A 51 7.67 13.35 -1.32
CA VAL A 51 6.89 12.65 -2.36
C VAL A 51 7.77 11.57 -2.96
N TYR A 52 7.27 10.33 -3.03
CA TYR A 52 8.02 9.25 -3.66
C TYR A 52 7.69 9.14 -5.15
N ASN A 53 8.71 9.22 -5.98
CA ASN A 53 8.61 9.05 -7.43
C ASN A 53 8.80 7.57 -7.78
N PHE A 54 7.70 6.84 -7.95
CA PHE A 54 7.72 5.40 -8.25
C PHE A 54 8.41 5.04 -9.56
N VAL A 55 8.42 5.93 -10.54
CA VAL A 55 9.09 5.70 -11.83
C VAL A 55 10.60 5.76 -11.66
N LYS A 56 11.11 6.81 -11.02
CA LYS A 56 12.54 6.96 -10.73
C LYS A 56 13.01 6.06 -9.60
N GLY A 57 12.14 5.76 -8.63
CA GLY A 57 12.46 5.02 -7.41
C GLY A 57 13.20 5.87 -6.39
N GLU A 58 12.86 7.14 -6.29
CA GLU A 58 13.53 8.13 -5.45
C GLU A 58 12.52 8.99 -4.68
N ARG A 59 12.92 9.42 -3.48
CA ARG A 59 12.19 10.40 -2.68
C ARG A 59 12.59 11.80 -3.09
N GLU A 60 11.61 12.65 -3.33
CA GLU A 60 11.78 14.04 -3.78
C GLU A 60 11.06 14.98 -2.79
N TYR A 61 11.58 16.20 -2.64
CA TYR A 61 10.89 17.31 -1.94
C TYR A 61 10.50 18.35 -2.98
N LYS A 62 9.22 18.76 -3.00
CA LYS A 62 8.64 19.62 -4.04
C LYS A 62 8.08 20.92 -3.51
N GLY A 63 8.38 21.25 -2.25
CA GLY A 63 7.84 22.44 -1.59
C GLY A 63 6.41 22.26 -1.08
N ASP A 64 5.96 21.00 -0.88
CA ASP A 64 4.65 20.68 -0.34
C ASP A 64 4.73 20.73 1.20
N PHE A 65 4.18 21.78 1.79
CA PHE A 65 4.20 21.98 3.23
C PHE A 65 2.84 21.69 3.85
N LEU A 66 2.86 21.03 5.01
CA LEU A 66 1.70 20.83 5.87
C LEU A 66 1.96 21.46 7.23
N GLN A 67 0.91 22.01 7.83
CA GLN A 67 0.88 22.48 9.21
C GLN A 67 -0.50 22.20 9.78
N LEU A 68 -0.57 21.57 10.94
CA LEU A 68 -1.84 21.23 11.59
C LEU A 68 -2.27 22.39 12.52
N GLY A 69 -3.57 22.69 12.46
CA GLY A 69 -4.25 23.51 13.47
C GLY A 69 -4.67 22.67 14.68
N ALA A 70 -5.20 23.33 15.70
CA ALA A 70 -5.57 22.66 16.96
C ALA A 70 -6.70 21.64 16.82
N GLU A 71 -7.59 21.80 15.84
CA GLU A 71 -8.77 20.95 15.61
C GLU A 71 -8.59 19.99 14.42
N ASP A 72 -7.40 19.98 13.79
CA ASP A 72 -7.15 19.15 12.62
C ASP A 72 -6.92 17.68 13.01
N ILE A 73 -7.42 16.78 12.18
CA ILE A 73 -7.17 15.35 12.28
C ILE A 73 -6.23 14.96 11.15
N LEU A 74 -5.11 14.33 11.49
CA LEU A 74 -4.17 13.80 10.52
C LEU A 74 -4.57 12.38 10.11
N VAL A 75 -4.90 12.20 8.83
CA VAL A 75 -5.16 10.87 8.26
C VAL A 75 -3.88 10.35 7.62
N ILE A 76 -3.43 9.19 8.07
CA ILE A 76 -2.24 8.49 7.57
C ILE A 76 -2.69 7.16 6.95
N GLU A 77 -2.21 6.85 5.75
CA GLU A 77 -2.53 5.58 5.07
C GLU A 77 -1.26 4.86 4.62
N GLY A 78 -1.30 3.55 4.69
CA GLY A 78 -0.22 2.66 4.27
C GLY A 78 -0.35 1.27 4.87
N ILE A 79 0.35 0.31 4.29
CA ILE A 79 0.27 -1.10 4.72
C ILE A 79 0.80 -1.34 6.14
N HIS A 80 1.67 -0.46 6.63
CA HIS A 80 2.27 -0.56 7.96
C HIS A 80 1.55 0.24 9.04
N CYS A 81 0.44 0.95 8.71
CA CYS A 81 -0.21 1.87 9.67
C CYS A 81 -0.80 1.20 10.92
N LEU A 82 -1.09 -0.10 10.87
CA LEU A 82 -1.54 -0.85 12.05
C LEU A 82 -0.39 -1.26 12.97
N ASN A 83 0.82 -1.38 12.44
CA ASN A 83 2.02 -1.72 13.21
C ASN A 83 2.53 -0.51 13.99
N ASP A 84 2.63 -0.63 15.31
CA ASP A 84 3.12 0.44 16.18
C ASP A 84 4.61 0.75 15.97
N ASP A 85 5.39 -0.17 15.39
CA ASP A 85 6.79 0.10 15.04
C ASP A 85 6.93 1.22 14.00
N LEU A 86 5.94 1.39 13.11
CA LEU A 86 5.94 2.52 12.16
C LEU A 86 5.84 3.87 12.88
N SER A 87 5.01 3.95 13.89
CA SER A 87 4.68 5.18 14.59
C SER A 87 5.04 5.10 16.08
N TYR A 88 6.23 4.58 16.36
CA TYR A 88 6.69 4.27 17.72
C TYR A 88 6.76 5.49 18.64
N SER A 89 6.97 6.68 18.08
CA SER A 89 7.06 7.91 18.87
C SER A 89 5.68 8.49 19.22
N LEU A 90 4.62 8.06 18.53
CA LEU A 90 3.29 8.61 18.73
C LEU A 90 2.52 7.84 19.81
N PRO A 91 1.96 8.52 20.84
CA PRO A 91 1.19 7.87 21.89
C PRO A 91 -0.04 7.12 21.36
N ARG A 92 -0.36 5.96 21.93
CA ARG A 92 -1.50 5.12 21.49
C ARG A 92 -2.85 5.84 21.64
N ASP A 93 -3.00 6.66 22.68
CA ASP A 93 -4.22 7.44 22.93
C ASP A 93 -4.46 8.59 21.93
N LYS A 94 -3.48 8.88 21.08
CA LYS A 94 -3.58 9.84 19.97
C LYS A 94 -3.84 9.17 18.62
N LYS A 95 -3.94 7.84 18.58
CA LYS A 95 -4.14 7.05 17.37
C LYS A 95 -5.53 6.39 17.37
N PHE A 96 -6.20 6.44 16.23
CA PHE A 96 -7.38 5.63 15.94
C PHE A 96 -7.08 4.79 14.70
N LYS A 97 -6.92 3.49 14.87
CA LYS A 97 -6.50 2.56 13.83
C LYS A 97 -7.70 1.97 13.09
N ILE A 98 -7.71 2.08 11.77
CA ILE A 98 -8.77 1.52 10.93
C ILE A 98 -8.15 0.49 9.99
N TYR A 99 -8.58 -0.77 10.10
CA TYR A 99 -8.27 -1.78 9.10
C TYR A 99 -9.23 -1.66 7.92
N ILE A 100 -8.67 -1.41 6.74
CA ILE A 100 -9.45 -1.29 5.49
C ILE A 100 -9.10 -2.46 4.57
N SER A 101 -10.10 -3.23 4.15
CA SER A 101 -9.93 -4.29 3.16
C SER A 101 -11.14 -4.37 2.24
N ALA A 102 -10.89 -4.70 0.97
CA ALA A 102 -11.96 -4.99 0.02
C ALA A 102 -12.40 -6.46 0.15
N LEU A 103 -13.20 -6.74 1.15
CA LEU A 103 -13.74 -8.08 1.42
C LEU A 103 -14.86 -8.36 0.41
N THR A 104 -14.51 -8.92 -0.74
CA THR A 104 -15.47 -9.24 -1.80
C THR A 104 -16.46 -10.28 -1.30
N GLN A 105 -17.76 -9.99 -1.45
CA GLN A 105 -18.87 -10.87 -1.02
C GLN A 105 -19.60 -11.50 -2.20
N LEU A 106 -19.06 -11.32 -3.42
CA LEU A 106 -19.65 -11.89 -4.63
C LEU A 106 -19.20 -13.32 -4.84
N ASN A 107 -20.12 -14.15 -5.30
CA ASN A 107 -19.83 -15.53 -5.72
C ASN A 107 -19.61 -15.59 -7.23
N ILE A 108 -18.74 -16.50 -7.66
CA ILE A 108 -18.56 -16.86 -9.06
C ILE A 108 -19.65 -17.86 -9.47
N ASP A 109 -19.98 -18.75 -8.55
CA ASP A 109 -21.04 -19.77 -8.67
C ASP A 109 -21.65 -20.09 -7.30
N ASP A 110 -22.50 -21.12 -7.21
CA ASP A 110 -23.20 -21.50 -5.97
C ASP A 110 -22.29 -21.89 -4.81
N HIS A 111 -21.03 -22.24 -5.08
CA HIS A 111 -20.10 -22.78 -4.10
C HIS A 111 -18.81 -21.97 -3.95
N ASN A 112 -18.48 -21.13 -4.92
CA ASN A 112 -17.21 -20.42 -4.98
C ASN A 112 -17.40 -18.91 -4.88
N ARG A 113 -16.83 -18.33 -3.84
CA ARG A 113 -16.74 -16.88 -3.70
C ARG A 113 -15.54 -16.35 -4.49
N VAL A 114 -15.65 -15.14 -5.04
CA VAL A 114 -14.49 -14.41 -5.56
C VAL A 114 -13.48 -14.20 -4.42
N PRO A 115 -12.27 -14.75 -4.51
CA PRO A 115 -11.26 -14.52 -3.47
C PRO A 115 -10.93 -13.03 -3.33
N THR A 116 -10.81 -12.56 -2.09
CA THR A 116 -10.38 -11.18 -1.81
C THR A 116 -9.03 -10.87 -2.45
N THR A 117 -8.15 -11.86 -2.47
CA THR A 117 -6.81 -11.77 -3.08
C THR A 117 -6.87 -11.46 -4.57
N ASP A 118 -7.80 -12.08 -5.31
CA ASP A 118 -7.94 -11.88 -6.76
C ASP A 118 -8.45 -10.47 -7.06
N GLY A 119 -9.44 -10.00 -6.30
CA GLY A 119 -9.90 -8.62 -6.38
C GLY A 119 -8.78 -7.60 -6.11
N ARG A 120 -7.92 -7.88 -5.14
CA ARG A 120 -6.75 -7.04 -4.82
C ARG A 120 -5.70 -7.08 -5.94
N LEU A 121 -5.43 -8.24 -6.52
CA LEU A 121 -4.53 -8.37 -7.66
C LEU A 121 -5.02 -7.54 -8.84
N VAL A 122 -6.29 -7.65 -9.21
CA VAL A 122 -6.88 -6.87 -10.31
C VAL A 122 -6.81 -5.37 -10.03
N ARG A 123 -7.16 -4.92 -8.83
CA ARG A 123 -7.00 -3.51 -8.41
C ARG A 123 -5.56 -3.04 -8.57
N ARG A 124 -4.59 -3.85 -8.10
CA ARG A 124 -3.16 -3.52 -8.19
C ARG A 124 -2.71 -3.41 -9.64
N MET A 125 -3.06 -4.38 -10.51
CA MET A 125 -2.71 -4.32 -11.93
C MET A 125 -3.19 -3.03 -12.59
N VAL A 126 -4.46 -2.68 -12.40
CA VAL A 126 -5.03 -1.46 -12.98
C VAL A 126 -4.34 -0.20 -12.45
N ARG A 127 -4.10 -0.12 -11.14
CA ARG A 127 -3.39 1.00 -10.53
C ARG A 127 -1.95 1.12 -11.04
N ASP A 128 -1.20 0.03 -11.01
CA ASP A 128 0.22 0.03 -11.31
C ASP A 128 0.47 0.35 -12.80
N ALA A 129 -0.38 -0.15 -13.70
CA ALA A 129 -0.35 0.23 -15.11
C ALA A 129 -0.60 1.73 -15.34
N ARG A 130 -1.49 2.34 -14.55
CA ARG A 130 -1.85 3.76 -14.71
C ARG A 130 -0.87 4.73 -14.06
N THR A 131 -0.28 4.37 -12.93
CA THR A 131 0.41 5.33 -12.05
C THR A 131 1.83 4.95 -11.71
N ARG A 132 2.23 3.69 -11.87
CA ARG A 132 3.54 3.20 -11.46
C ARG A 132 4.41 2.68 -12.62
N GLY A 133 3.86 2.65 -13.82
CA GLY A 133 4.57 2.22 -15.03
C GLY A 133 4.90 0.73 -15.06
N ALA A 134 4.21 -0.11 -14.27
CA ALA A 134 4.38 -1.55 -14.25
C ALA A 134 3.36 -2.24 -15.18
N SER A 135 3.79 -3.25 -15.93
CA SER A 135 2.91 -4.08 -16.77
C SER A 135 2.09 -5.06 -15.90
N ALA A 136 1.05 -5.65 -16.50
CA ALA A 136 0.31 -6.75 -15.85
C ALA A 136 1.24 -7.91 -15.52
N GLN A 137 2.14 -8.26 -16.44
CA GLN A 137 3.15 -9.31 -16.24
C GLN A 137 4.03 -9.03 -15.02
N ASP A 138 4.54 -7.79 -14.88
CA ASP A 138 5.36 -7.41 -13.73
C ASP A 138 4.58 -7.50 -12.43
N THR A 139 3.31 -7.09 -12.43
CA THR A 139 2.44 -7.14 -11.25
C THR A 139 2.16 -8.58 -10.83
N ILE A 140 1.87 -9.49 -11.79
CA ILE A 140 1.67 -10.92 -11.51
C ILE A 140 2.95 -11.54 -10.94
N ARG A 141 4.10 -11.27 -11.56
CA ARG A 141 5.41 -11.78 -11.10
C ARG A 141 5.74 -11.40 -9.66
N MET A 142 5.37 -10.19 -9.26
CA MET A 142 5.59 -9.70 -7.89
C MET A 142 4.53 -10.16 -6.89
N TRP A 143 3.42 -10.77 -7.34
CA TRP A 143 2.26 -11.02 -6.48
C TRP A 143 2.58 -11.90 -5.28
N ASP A 144 3.38 -12.93 -5.43
CA ASP A 144 3.78 -13.80 -4.32
C ASP A 144 4.55 -13.02 -3.24
N SER A 145 5.39 -12.08 -3.63
CA SER A 145 6.09 -11.21 -2.67
C SER A 145 5.12 -10.31 -1.92
N VAL A 146 4.13 -9.75 -2.62
CA VAL A 146 3.08 -8.93 -2.01
C VAL A 146 2.28 -9.76 -1.00
N ARG A 147 1.90 -10.99 -1.37
CA ARG A 147 1.17 -11.89 -0.46
C ARG A 147 1.97 -12.19 0.81
N ARG A 148 3.25 -12.51 0.67
CA ARG A 148 4.14 -12.69 1.85
C ARG A 148 4.22 -11.42 2.70
N GLY A 149 4.24 -10.24 2.06
CA GLY A 149 4.20 -8.95 2.74
C GLY A 149 2.92 -8.75 3.56
N GLU A 150 1.76 -9.10 3.01
CA GLU A 150 0.47 -9.05 3.71
C GLU A 150 0.48 -9.96 4.96
N GLU A 151 0.97 -11.18 4.81
CA GLU A 151 1.04 -12.17 5.89
C GLU A 151 1.99 -11.73 7.03
N ARG A 152 3.05 -11.02 6.71
CA ARG A 152 4.02 -10.54 7.70
C ARG A 152 3.65 -9.20 8.32
N ASN A 153 3.10 -8.28 7.53
CA ASN A 153 3.04 -6.87 7.91
C ASN A 153 1.61 -6.33 8.08
N ILE A 154 0.58 -7.08 7.69
CA ILE A 154 -0.81 -6.63 7.79
C ILE A 154 -1.62 -7.55 8.71
N PHE A 155 -1.70 -8.83 8.37
CA PHE A 155 -2.59 -9.76 9.07
C PHE A 155 -2.31 -9.92 10.57
N PRO A 156 -1.05 -9.93 11.04
CA PRO A 156 -0.77 -10.01 12.47
C PRO A 156 -1.29 -8.82 13.29
N TYR A 157 -1.49 -7.66 12.63
CA TYR A 157 -1.91 -6.42 13.29
C TYR A 157 -3.40 -6.11 13.13
N GLN A 158 -4.19 -6.98 12.49
CA GLN A 158 -5.62 -6.72 12.25
C GLN A 158 -6.41 -6.55 13.54
N GLU A 159 -6.10 -7.37 14.56
CA GLU A 159 -6.77 -7.33 15.87
C GLU A 159 -6.44 -6.07 16.67
N GLU A 160 -5.41 -5.31 16.26
CA GLU A 160 -5.05 -4.05 16.91
C GLU A 160 -5.86 -2.85 16.37
N ALA A 161 -6.69 -3.07 15.35
CA ALA A 161 -7.52 -2.02 14.79
C ALA A 161 -8.69 -1.68 15.71
N ASP A 162 -8.94 -0.38 15.89
CA ASP A 162 -10.10 0.12 16.63
C ASP A 162 -11.40 -0.06 15.84
N ALA A 163 -11.31 -0.09 14.50
CA ALA A 163 -12.44 -0.33 13.60
C ALA A 163 -12.01 -1.09 12.34
N MET A 164 -12.95 -1.85 11.76
CA MET A 164 -12.78 -2.51 10.48
C MET A 164 -13.74 -1.92 9.46
N PHE A 165 -13.23 -1.60 8.26
CA PHE A 165 -14.02 -1.08 7.16
C PHE A 165 -13.89 -1.95 5.91
N ASN A 166 -15.02 -2.47 5.43
CA ASN A 166 -15.07 -3.18 4.15
C ASN A 166 -15.22 -2.18 3.00
N SER A 167 -14.20 -2.04 2.18
CA SER A 167 -14.15 -1.12 1.04
C SER A 167 -14.58 -1.74 -0.29
N ALA A 168 -15.14 -2.96 -0.30
CA ALA A 168 -15.64 -3.59 -1.52
C ALA A 168 -16.95 -2.97 -1.98
N PHE A 169 -17.06 -2.69 -3.28
CA PHE A 169 -18.32 -2.31 -3.93
C PHE A 169 -18.82 -3.46 -4.80
N LEU A 170 -20.13 -3.72 -4.78
CA LEU A 170 -20.74 -4.80 -5.56
C LEU A 170 -20.48 -4.70 -7.07
N TYR A 171 -20.43 -3.48 -7.60
CA TYR A 171 -20.21 -3.22 -9.03
C TYR A 171 -18.73 -3.10 -9.42
N GLU A 172 -17.83 -3.18 -8.47
CA GLU A 172 -16.42 -2.88 -8.69
C GLU A 172 -15.76 -3.76 -9.75
N LEU A 173 -16.00 -5.08 -9.69
CA LEU A 173 -15.42 -6.01 -10.66
C LEU A 173 -15.88 -5.70 -12.10
N SER A 174 -17.14 -5.27 -12.27
CA SER A 174 -17.66 -4.86 -13.57
C SER A 174 -16.97 -3.61 -14.12
N VAL A 175 -16.63 -2.67 -13.25
CA VAL A 175 -15.86 -1.47 -13.63
C VAL A 175 -14.41 -1.84 -13.92
N LEU A 176 -13.77 -2.60 -13.03
CA LEU A 176 -12.36 -3.00 -13.17
C LEU A 176 -12.13 -3.83 -14.43
N LYS A 177 -13.09 -4.64 -14.87
CA LYS A 177 -13.01 -5.45 -16.08
C LYS A 177 -12.59 -4.61 -17.29
N GLN A 178 -13.18 -3.44 -17.49
CA GLN A 178 -12.90 -2.58 -18.64
C GLN A 178 -11.44 -2.11 -18.70
N TYR A 179 -10.79 -1.99 -17.56
CA TYR A 179 -9.38 -1.58 -17.46
C TYR A 179 -8.43 -2.76 -17.37
N ALA A 180 -8.83 -3.84 -16.71
CA ALA A 180 -8.00 -5.02 -16.49
C ALA A 180 -7.86 -5.88 -17.77
N GLU A 181 -8.94 -6.07 -18.54
CA GLU A 181 -8.94 -6.91 -19.73
C GLU A 181 -7.85 -6.50 -20.75
N PRO A 182 -7.74 -5.23 -21.17
CA PRO A 182 -6.72 -4.82 -22.14
C PRO A 182 -5.28 -5.07 -21.66
N ILE A 183 -5.01 -4.83 -20.37
CA ILE A 183 -3.67 -5.05 -19.81
C ILE A 183 -3.35 -6.53 -19.61
N LEU A 184 -4.35 -7.36 -19.27
CA LEU A 184 -4.18 -8.82 -19.21
C LEU A 184 -3.90 -9.42 -20.58
N TYR A 185 -4.60 -8.96 -21.64
CA TYR A 185 -4.33 -9.41 -23.01
C TYR A 185 -2.95 -9.01 -23.54
N SER A 186 -2.27 -8.08 -22.88
CA SER A 186 -0.90 -7.70 -23.23
C SER A 186 0.15 -8.67 -22.67
N VAL A 187 -0.21 -9.59 -21.80
CA VAL A 187 0.71 -10.59 -21.22
C VAL A 187 1.06 -11.60 -22.32
N PRO A 188 2.37 -11.80 -22.61
CA PRO A 188 2.80 -12.74 -23.64
C PRO A 188 2.38 -14.16 -23.32
N ARG A 189 1.86 -14.89 -24.32
CA ARG A 189 1.34 -16.26 -24.14
C ARG A 189 2.41 -17.29 -23.78
N ASP A 190 3.67 -16.99 -24.08
CA ASP A 190 4.83 -17.82 -23.79
C ASP A 190 5.49 -17.49 -22.45
N SER A 191 4.96 -16.52 -21.72
CA SER A 191 5.46 -16.16 -20.38
C SER A 191 4.89 -17.10 -19.30
N ALA A 192 5.63 -17.23 -18.20
CA ALA A 192 5.19 -18.01 -17.04
C ALA A 192 3.93 -17.43 -16.39
N GLU A 193 3.77 -16.14 -16.46
CA GLU A 193 2.66 -15.38 -15.86
C GLU A 193 1.36 -15.50 -16.65
N TYR A 194 1.38 -16.08 -17.87
CA TYR A 194 0.16 -16.32 -18.67
C TYR A 194 -0.63 -17.53 -18.20
N ASN A 195 0.01 -18.54 -17.61
CA ASN A 195 -0.58 -19.78 -17.11
C ASN A 195 -0.96 -19.63 -15.63
#